data_89d3e81aa59fbd2fe68b09b52fc3f9eb
#
_entry.id   89d3e81aa59fbd2fe68b09b52fc3f9eb
#
_cell.length_a   1.000
_cell.length_b   1.000
_cell.length_c   1.000
_cell.angle_alpha   90.00
_cell.angle_beta   90.00
_cell.angle_gamma   90.00
#
_symmetry.space_group_name_H-M   'P 1'
#
loop_
_entity.id
_entity.type
_entity.pdbx_description
1 polymer ?
#
loop_
_entity_poly.entity_id
_entity_poly.type
_entity_poly.pdbx_seq_one_letter_code
_entity_poly.pdbx_strand_id
1 'polypeptide(L)'
;MANEALGPLFHNALIPQFVAARKKLNISQLEMDEILGVAKGLVSKWECGIRKPSGWLFCCWADALNMTIQLQPKVQNNDSQPRS
;
A
#
# COMPACT_ATOMS: atom_id res chain seq x y z
N MET A 1 16.40 4.39 -12.54
CA MET A 1 16.01 5.49 -11.66
C MET A 1 14.56 5.38 -11.28
N ALA A 2 14.30 5.62 -10.04
CA ALA A 2 12.92 5.62 -9.59
C ALA A 2 12.22 6.87 -10.11
N ASN A 3 10.95 6.73 -10.41
CA ASN A 3 10.12 7.87 -10.79
C ASN A 3 9.71 8.60 -9.52
N GLU A 4 10.16 9.84 -9.39
CA GLU A 4 9.92 10.61 -8.17
C GLU A 4 8.43 10.87 -7.93
N ALA A 5 7.61 10.84 -8.98
CA ALA A 5 6.19 11.03 -8.82
C ALA A 5 5.51 9.85 -8.10
N LEU A 6 6.17 8.69 -8.03
CA LEU A 6 5.57 7.53 -7.39
C LEU A 6 5.50 7.65 -5.88
N GLY A 7 6.41 8.43 -5.26
CA GLY A 7 6.35 8.64 -3.82
C GLY A 7 5.04 9.27 -3.37
N PRO A 8 4.66 10.43 -3.93
CA PRO A 8 3.37 11.02 -3.59
C PRO A 8 2.19 10.12 -3.92
N LEU A 9 2.26 9.39 -5.05
CA LEU A 9 1.18 8.47 -5.40
C LEU A 9 1.04 7.39 -4.33
N PHE A 10 2.15 6.81 -3.90
CA PHE A 10 2.13 5.77 -2.88
C PHE A 10 1.48 6.30 -1.60
N HIS A 11 1.92 7.46 -1.12
CA HIS A 11 1.41 8.01 0.15
C HIS A 11 0.02 8.58 0.05
N ASN A 12 -0.31 9.19 -1.07
CA ASN A 12 -1.57 9.93 -1.16
C ASN A 12 -2.70 9.11 -1.76
N ALA A 13 -2.37 7.98 -2.40
CA ALA A 13 -3.39 7.16 -3.02
C ALA A 13 -3.46 5.75 -2.42
N LEU A 14 -2.32 5.11 -2.21
CA LEU A 14 -2.33 3.72 -1.77
C LEU A 14 -2.40 3.60 -0.25
N ILE A 15 -1.54 4.30 0.47
CA ILE A 15 -1.49 4.17 1.92
C ILE A 15 -2.82 4.55 2.58
N PRO A 16 -3.52 5.62 2.16
CA PRO A 16 -4.83 5.92 2.76
C PRO A 16 -5.84 4.79 2.65
N GLN A 17 -5.78 3.98 1.59
CA GLN A 17 -6.68 2.85 1.47
C GLN A 17 -6.37 1.78 2.51
N PHE A 18 -5.09 1.57 2.80
CA PHE A 18 -4.68 0.63 3.85
C PHE A 18 -5.12 1.12 5.22
N VAL A 19 -4.96 2.41 5.48
CA VAL A 19 -5.37 2.99 6.76
C VAL A 19 -6.88 2.86 6.94
N ALA A 20 -7.64 3.20 5.90
CA ALA A 20 -9.10 3.12 5.97
C ALA A 20 -9.55 1.68 6.20
N ALA A 21 -8.93 0.72 5.51
CA ALA A 21 -9.29 -0.68 5.69
C ALA A 21 -8.97 -1.17 7.09
N ARG A 22 -7.82 -0.76 7.64
CA ARG A 22 -7.45 -1.14 9.00
C ARG A 22 -8.47 -0.62 10.00
N LYS A 23 -8.84 0.65 9.87
CA LYS A 23 -9.81 1.27 10.79
C LYS A 23 -11.18 0.63 10.67
N LYS A 24 -11.57 0.29 9.45
CA LYS A 24 -12.85 -0.36 9.23
C LYS A 24 -12.92 -1.71 9.92
N LEU A 25 -11.80 -2.42 9.99
CA LEU A 25 -11.72 -3.70 10.67
C LEU A 25 -11.47 -3.57 12.16
N ASN A 26 -11.36 -2.34 12.66
CA ASN A 26 -11.11 -2.06 14.08
C ASN A 26 -9.81 -2.69 14.58
N ILE A 27 -8.79 -2.66 13.74
CA ILE A 27 -7.47 -3.17 14.10
C ILE A 27 -6.57 -1.99 14.39
N SER A 28 -5.92 -2.00 15.55
CA SER A 28 -4.97 -0.94 15.87
C SER A 28 -3.67 -1.15 15.09
N GLN A 29 -2.84 -0.10 15.03
CA GLN A 29 -1.54 -0.22 14.40
C GLN A 29 -0.68 -1.28 15.08
N LEU A 30 -0.72 -1.33 16.41
CA LEU A 30 0.06 -2.32 17.14
C LEU A 30 -0.45 -3.74 16.91
N GLU A 31 -1.76 -3.90 16.81
CA GLU A 31 -2.31 -5.21 16.49
C GLU A 31 -1.88 -5.65 15.10
N MET A 32 -1.82 -4.72 14.15
CA MET A 32 -1.39 -5.05 12.81
C MET A 32 0.09 -5.46 12.80
N ASP A 33 0.94 -4.78 13.59
CA ASP A 33 2.33 -5.21 13.73
C ASP A 33 2.40 -6.67 14.17
N GLU A 34 1.57 -7.05 15.13
CA GLU A 34 1.56 -8.42 15.64
C GLU A 34 1.04 -9.40 14.58
N ILE A 35 -0.01 -9.03 13.88
CA ILE A 35 -0.56 -9.88 12.82
C ILE A 35 0.49 -10.15 11.74
N LEU A 36 1.24 -9.14 11.39
CA LEU A 36 2.25 -9.26 10.34
C LEU A 36 3.56 -9.82 10.83
N GLY A 37 3.75 -9.90 12.14
CA GLY A 37 5.00 -10.39 12.71
C GLY A 37 6.16 -9.43 12.51
N VAL A 38 5.88 -8.14 12.45
CA VAL A 38 6.92 -7.13 12.26
C VAL A 38 7.22 -6.41 13.57
N ALA A 39 8.29 -5.62 13.55
CA ALA A 39 8.70 -4.88 14.72
C ALA A 39 7.61 -3.90 15.15
N LYS A 40 7.50 -3.74 16.46
CA LYS A 40 6.52 -2.82 17.04
C LYS A 40 6.74 -1.42 16.53
N GLY A 41 5.67 -0.80 16.05
CA GLY A 41 5.73 0.55 15.52
C GLY A 41 6.00 0.64 14.04
N LEU A 42 6.23 -0.47 13.36
CA LEU A 42 6.57 -0.42 11.94
C LEU A 42 5.36 -0.04 11.08
N VAL A 43 4.17 -0.55 11.39
CA VAL A 43 2.98 -0.19 10.63
C VAL A 43 2.73 1.31 10.75
N SER A 44 2.91 1.87 11.94
CA SER A 44 2.78 3.30 12.14
C SER A 44 3.73 4.08 11.24
N LYS A 45 4.98 3.60 11.11
CA LYS A 45 5.95 4.27 10.25
C LYS A 45 5.57 4.17 8.78
N TRP A 46 5.00 3.05 8.36
CA TRP A 46 4.50 2.91 6.99
C TRP A 46 3.36 3.89 6.74
N GLU A 47 2.44 4.00 7.69
CA GLU A 47 1.26 4.83 7.50
C GLU A 47 1.60 6.32 7.46
N CYS A 48 2.62 6.74 8.20
CA CYS A 48 2.99 8.15 8.19
C CYS A 48 4.16 8.48 7.25
N GLY A 49 4.64 7.49 6.52
CA GLY A 49 5.59 7.76 5.45
C GLY A 49 7.05 7.79 5.85
N ILE A 50 7.36 7.45 7.09
CA ILE A 50 8.75 7.42 7.55
C ILE A 50 9.48 6.23 6.94
N ARG A 51 8.79 5.12 6.74
CA ARG A 51 9.33 3.92 6.15
C ARG A 51 8.37 3.37 5.11
N LYS A 52 8.89 2.60 4.18
CA LYS A 52 8.08 1.90 3.18
C LYS A 52 8.21 0.41 3.40
N PRO A 53 7.15 -0.36 3.29
CA PRO A 53 7.25 -1.81 3.40
C PRO A 53 7.97 -2.38 2.18
N SER A 54 8.61 -3.53 2.36
CA SER A 54 9.09 -4.29 1.22
C SER A 54 7.89 -4.75 0.38
N GLY A 55 8.16 -5.20 -0.83
CA GLY A 55 7.08 -5.71 -1.67
C GLY A 55 6.34 -6.85 -1.02
N TRP A 56 7.10 -7.78 -0.41
CA TRP A 56 6.47 -8.91 0.28
C TRP A 56 5.59 -8.46 1.43
N LEU A 57 6.11 -7.59 2.29
CA LEU A 57 5.33 -7.11 3.43
C LEU A 57 4.14 -6.28 3.01
N PHE A 58 4.26 -5.56 1.90
CA PHE A 58 3.13 -4.81 1.37
C PHE A 58 1.99 -5.76 0.99
N CYS A 59 2.32 -6.87 0.35
CA CYS A 59 1.32 -7.87 -0.01
C CYS A 59 0.72 -8.53 1.23
N CYS A 60 1.56 -8.84 2.23
CA CYS A 60 1.07 -9.42 3.48
C CYS A 60 0.12 -8.47 4.20
N TRP A 61 0.45 -7.18 4.17
CA TRP A 61 -0.38 -6.16 4.81
C TRP A 61 -1.74 -6.08 4.13
N ALA A 62 -1.75 -6.06 2.80
CA ALA A 62 -3.01 -6.05 2.07
C ALA A 62 -3.85 -7.28 2.41
N ASP A 63 -3.20 -8.45 2.42
CA ASP A 63 -3.91 -9.69 2.73
C ASP A 63 -4.51 -9.67 4.13
N ALA A 64 -3.77 -9.16 5.09
CA ALA A 64 -4.26 -9.06 6.46
C ALA A 64 -5.45 -8.13 6.59
N LEU A 65 -5.57 -7.19 5.65
CA LEU A 65 -6.68 -6.25 5.61
C LEU A 65 -7.83 -6.73 4.72
N ASN A 66 -7.77 -7.97 4.27
CA ASN A 66 -8.77 -8.53 3.38
C ASN A 66 -8.84 -7.80 2.04
N MET A 67 -7.68 -7.33 1.56
CA MET A 67 -7.61 -6.59 0.32
C MET A 67 -6.73 -7.34 -0.66
N THR A 68 -7.01 -7.13 -1.93
CA THR A 68 -6.23 -7.73 -3.02
C THR A 68 -5.51 -6.62 -3.77
N ILE A 69 -4.22 -6.85 -4.03
CA ILE A 69 -3.45 -5.93 -4.86
C ILE A 69 -3.55 -6.41 -6.30
N GLN A 70 -3.98 -5.54 -7.18
CA GLN A 70 -4.09 -5.86 -8.59
C GLN A 70 -3.33 -4.84 -9.40
N LEU A 71 -2.72 -5.31 -10.47
CA LEU A 71 -2.02 -4.45 -11.41
C LEU A 71 -2.83 -4.37 -12.68
N GLN A 72 -2.92 -3.18 -13.23
CA GLN A 72 -3.64 -2.94 -14.46
C GLN A 72 -2.75 -2.22 -15.43
N PRO A 73 -2.93 -2.43 -16.73
CA PRO A 73 -2.19 -1.66 -17.71
C PRO A 73 -2.48 -0.18 -17.53
N LYS A 74 -1.46 0.62 -17.75
CA LYS A 74 -1.61 2.07 -17.66
C LYS A 74 -2.52 2.54 -18.80
N VAL A 75 -3.45 3.42 -18.47
CA VAL A 75 -4.33 4.00 -19.49
C VAL A 75 -3.53 4.93 -20.36
N GLN A 76 -3.69 4.76 -21.69
CA GLN A 76 -3.02 5.62 -22.65
C GLN A 76 -4.01 6.67 -23.12
N ASN A 77 -3.56 7.90 -23.15
CA ASN A 77 -4.44 8.97 -23.57
C ASN A 77 -4.84 8.90 -25.00
N ASN A 78 -3.94 8.52 -25.84
CA ASN A 78 -4.27 8.44 -27.22
C ASN A 78 -4.44 7.06 -27.63
N ASP A 79 -4.80 6.66 -27.10
CA ASP A 79 -4.81 5.46 -27.17
C ASP A 79 -4.88 4.75 -28.25
N SER A 80 -4.71 5.03 -28.47
CA SER A 80 -4.73 4.57 -29.39
C SER A 80 -3.94 3.63 -29.80
N GLN A 81 -3.60 3.46 -29.38
CA GLN A 81 -2.95 2.74 -29.52
C GLN A 81 -3.00 1.63 -29.52
N PRO A 82 -3.10 1.22 -29.87
CA PRO A 82 -3.23 0.15 -29.81
C PRO A 82 -2.49 -0.77 -29.93
N ARG A 83 -2.36 -0.86 -29.78
CA ARG A 83 -1.83 -1.48 -29.74
C ARG A 83 -2.10 -2.35 -29.99
N SER A 84 -2.21 -2.58 -30.24
CA SER A 84 -2.43 -3.05 -30.41
C SER A 84 -2.45 -3.34 -30.59
#